data_41868044f1818448e4285c6f580bae3d
#
_entry.id   41868044f1818448e4285c6f580bae3d
#
_cell.length_a   1.000
_cell.length_b   1.000
_cell.length_c   1.000
_cell.angle_alpha   90.00
_cell.angle_beta   90.00
_cell.angle_gamma   90.00
#
_symmetry.space_group_name_H-M   'P 1'
#
loop_
_entity.id
_entity.type
_entity.pdbx_description
1 polymer ?
#
loop_
_entity_poly.entity_id
_entity_poly.type
_entity_poly.pdbx_seq_one_letter_code
_entity_poly.pdbx_strand_id
1 'polypeptide(L)'
;MNEYFSLNLIEKYSTRFQKYGATPKGSFWVSKTRQELRFEIILREVKKISRGSPIEIADIGCGYGALADYLSFRNDINLLSYEGYDISPKLVNECNERIRFGWARFQEGIRPRKTMPFSVMSGTYNLAATKDVFAWENYIFECLKKCWSKTSKAMVFNLQIADRAKVSESNIYFAEKNKIIETCVALFGPTRVIFDKDLPNDATFSVINRNLVSS
;
A
#
# COMPACT_ATOMS: atom_id res chain seq x y z
N MET A 1 -6.98 -4.13 -17.02
CA MET A 1 -7.18 -4.38 -15.57
C MET A 1 -8.49 -5.15 -15.42
N ASN A 2 -8.53 -6.15 -14.56
CA ASN A 2 -9.75 -6.95 -14.39
C ASN A 2 -10.76 -6.14 -13.53
N GLU A 3 -11.73 -5.53 -14.20
CA GLU A 3 -12.79 -4.72 -13.58
C GLU A 3 -13.60 -5.51 -12.55
N TYR A 4 -13.81 -6.80 -12.82
CA TYR A 4 -14.48 -7.72 -11.90
C TYR A 4 -13.78 -7.82 -10.54
N PHE A 5 -12.43 -7.83 -10.49
CA PHE A 5 -11.70 -7.87 -9.24
C PHE A 5 -11.90 -6.59 -8.43
N SER A 6 -11.88 -5.43 -9.11
CA SER A 6 -12.12 -4.14 -8.45
C SER A 6 -13.52 -4.07 -7.86
N LEU A 7 -14.55 -4.48 -8.58
CA LEU A 7 -15.94 -4.49 -8.09
C LEU A 7 -16.10 -5.42 -6.88
N ASN A 8 -15.54 -6.63 -6.94
CA ASN A 8 -15.58 -7.58 -5.82
C ASN A 8 -14.90 -7.03 -4.56
N LEU A 9 -13.75 -6.36 -4.70
CA LEU A 9 -13.06 -5.73 -3.58
C LEU A 9 -13.87 -4.57 -3.01
N ILE A 10 -14.41 -3.69 -3.86
CA ILE A 10 -15.26 -2.55 -3.43
C ILE A 10 -16.42 -3.07 -2.58
N GLU A 11 -17.12 -4.11 -3.02
CA GLU A 11 -18.23 -4.70 -2.28
C GLU A 11 -17.78 -5.23 -0.91
N LYS A 12 -16.70 -6.04 -0.87
CA LYS A 12 -16.18 -6.61 0.37
C LYS A 12 -15.75 -5.53 1.38
N TYR A 13 -14.98 -4.53 0.94
CA TYR A 13 -14.54 -3.44 1.81
C TYR A 13 -15.70 -2.55 2.25
N SER A 14 -16.64 -2.21 1.34
CA SER A 14 -17.82 -1.41 1.68
C SER A 14 -18.72 -2.09 2.70
N THR A 15 -19.00 -3.38 2.54
CA THR A 15 -19.80 -4.17 3.49
C THR A 15 -19.11 -4.24 4.86
N ARG A 16 -17.80 -4.47 4.85
CA ARG A 16 -17.04 -4.55 6.10
C ARG A 16 -16.96 -3.22 6.81
N PHE A 17 -16.74 -2.14 6.06
CA PHE A 17 -16.74 -0.79 6.59
C PHE A 17 -18.09 -0.39 7.17
N GLN A 18 -19.20 -0.75 6.53
CA GLN A 18 -20.55 -0.53 7.09
C GLN A 18 -20.74 -1.18 8.46
N LYS A 19 -20.13 -2.37 8.65
CA LYS A 19 -20.29 -3.13 9.90
C LYS A 19 -19.39 -2.61 11.02
N TYR A 20 -18.19 -2.16 10.73
CA TYR A 20 -17.15 -1.88 11.72
C TYR A 20 -16.64 -0.43 11.72
N GLY A 21 -17.09 0.42 10.77
CA GLY A 21 -16.70 1.82 10.65
C GLY A 21 -15.21 2.02 10.33
N ALA A 22 -14.74 3.25 10.58
CA ALA A 22 -13.34 3.66 10.41
C ALA A 22 -12.44 3.06 11.51
N THR A 23 -12.28 1.77 11.48
CA THR A 23 -11.48 0.98 12.44
C THR A 23 -10.61 -0.02 11.71
N PRO A 24 -9.55 -0.57 12.34
CA PRO A 24 -8.76 -1.65 11.76
C PRO A 24 -9.61 -2.83 11.26
N LYS A 25 -10.63 -3.24 12.04
CA LYS A 25 -11.57 -4.30 11.64
C LYS A 25 -12.33 -3.96 10.37
N GLY A 26 -12.70 -2.69 10.17
CA GLY A 26 -13.39 -2.21 8.97
C GLY A 26 -12.58 -2.37 7.68
N SER A 27 -11.25 -2.48 7.78
CA SER A 27 -10.34 -2.71 6.66
C SER A 27 -9.58 -4.04 6.77
N PHE A 28 -10.19 -5.06 7.34
CA PHE A 28 -9.66 -6.43 7.48
C PHE A 28 -8.37 -6.57 8.31
N TRP A 29 -8.01 -5.56 9.10
CA TRP A 29 -6.86 -5.66 9.98
C TRP A 29 -7.17 -6.44 11.25
N VAL A 30 -6.24 -7.27 11.67
CA VAL A 30 -6.36 -8.08 12.91
C VAL A 30 -6.20 -7.18 14.14
N SER A 31 -5.23 -6.25 14.10
CA SER A 31 -5.00 -5.32 15.21
C SER A 31 -4.43 -3.98 14.71
N LYS A 32 -4.69 -2.92 15.49
CA LYS A 32 -4.13 -1.59 15.28
C LYS A 32 -2.60 -1.59 15.37
N THR A 33 -2.04 -2.28 16.35
CA THR A 33 -0.59 -2.38 16.55
C THR A 33 0.13 -2.95 15.33
N ARG A 34 -0.40 -4.03 14.72
CA ARG A 34 0.20 -4.61 13.50
C ARG A 34 0.06 -3.70 12.29
N GLN A 35 -1.04 -2.96 12.21
CA GLN A 35 -1.24 -1.96 11.15
C GLN A 35 -0.21 -0.84 11.28
N GLU A 36 -0.05 -0.26 12.48
CA GLU A 36 0.89 0.81 12.77
C GLU A 36 2.35 0.37 12.58
N LEU A 37 2.70 -0.87 12.95
CA LEU A 37 4.05 -1.39 12.72
C LEU A 37 4.39 -1.45 11.22
N ARG A 38 3.44 -1.81 10.34
CA ARG A 38 3.67 -1.75 8.89
C ARG A 38 3.85 -0.31 8.40
N PHE A 39 3.08 0.63 8.95
CA PHE A 39 3.28 2.05 8.64
C PHE A 39 4.68 2.50 9.04
N GLU A 40 5.13 2.12 10.23
CA GLU A 40 6.48 2.45 10.72
C GLU A 40 7.58 1.94 9.79
N ILE A 41 7.48 0.68 9.35
CA ILE A 41 8.45 0.07 8.43
C ILE A 41 8.47 0.83 7.09
N ILE A 42 7.30 1.12 6.52
CA ILE A 42 7.17 1.87 5.26
C ILE A 42 7.76 3.28 5.41
N LEU A 43 7.38 4.00 6.45
CA LEU A 43 7.81 5.38 6.68
C LEU A 43 9.32 5.47 6.97
N ARG A 44 9.89 4.49 7.67
CA ARG A 44 11.34 4.38 7.88
C ARG A 44 12.10 4.25 6.54
N GLU A 45 11.59 3.47 5.59
CA GLU A 45 12.18 3.37 4.26
C GLU A 45 12.01 4.65 3.46
N VAL A 46 10.84 5.25 3.47
CA VAL A 46 10.57 6.56 2.82
C VAL A 46 11.52 7.63 3.38
N LYS A 47 11.63 7.75 4.70
CA LYS A 47 12.52 8.69 5.38
C LYS A 47 13.99 8.49 5.00
N LYS A 48 14.44 7.24 4.97
CA LYS A 48 15.80 6.87 4.55
C LYS A 48 16.10 7.31 3.12
N ILE A 49 15.17 7.09 2.19
CA ILE A 49 15.34 7.44 0.77
C ILE A 49 15.20 8.95 0.54
N SER A 50 14.39 9.65 1.34
CA SER A 50 14.21 11.10 1.24
C SER A 50 15.46 11.89 1.60
N ARG A 51 16.38 11.31 2.40
CA ARG A 51 17.64 11.96 2.86
C ARG A 51 17.42 13.35 3.47
N GLY A 52 16.34 13.52 4.24
CA GLY A 52 15.97 14.79 4.88
C GLY A 52 15.16 15.75 4.01
N SER A 53 15.02 15.47 2.72
CA SER A 53 14.13 16.28 1.85
C SER A 53 12.67 16.17 2.29
N PRO A 54 11.83 17.18 2.01
CA PRO A 54 10.39 17.10 2.23
C PRO A 54 9.78 15.88 1.55
N ILE A 55 8.85 15.25 2.25
CA ILE A 55 8.24 13.98 1.85
C ILE A 55 6.84 14.23 1.28
N GLU A 56 6.60 13.73 0.08
CA GLU A 56 5.28 13.68 -0.54
C GLU A 56 4.92 12.23 -0.80
N ILE A 57 3.78 11.78 -0.27
CA ILE A 57 3.34 10.40 -0.29
C ILE A 57 2.03 10.25 -1.08
N ALA A 58 1.99 9.29 -2.00
CA ALA A 58 0.77 8.72 -2.53
C ALA A 58 0.51 7.38 -1.83
N ASP A 59 -0.56 7.28 -1.06
CA ASP A 59 -1.00 6.06 -0.37
C ASP A 59 -2.08 5.37 -1.20
N ILE A 60 -1.75 4.22 -1.76
CA ILE A 60 -2.62 3.46 -2.67
C ILE A 60 -3.32 2.34 -1.89
N GLY A 61 -4.66 2.35 -1.91
CA GLY A 61 -5.48 1.55 -1.02
C GLY A 61 -5.50 2.16 0.38
N CYS A 62 -5.68 3.48 0.47
CA CYS A 62 -5.62 4.23 1.74
C CYS A 62 -6.72 3.83 2.74
N GLY A 63 -7.74 3.10 2.28
CA GLY A 63 -8.85 2.65 3.12
C GLY A 63 -9.56 3.83 3.79
N TYR A 64 -9.77 3.73 5.10
CA TYR A 64 -10.37 4.81 5.89
C TYR A 64 -9.38 5.92 6.29
N GLY A 65 -8.19 5.97 5.70
CA GLY A 65 -7.20 7.01 5.95
C GLY A 65 -6.31 6.79 7.18
N ALA A 66 -6.15 5.54 7.61
CA ALA A 66 -5.39 5.20 8.82
C ALA A 66 -3.94 5.68 8.81
N LEU A 67 -3.26 5.65 7.64
CA LEU A 67 -1.90 6.16 7.53
C LEU A 67 -1.85 7.69 7.67
N ALA A 68 -2.84 8.41 7.16
CA ALA A 68 -2.94 9.87 7.37
C ALA A 68 -3.16 10.20 8.85
N ASP A 69 -4.06 9.46 9.54
CA ASP A 69 -4.23 9.59 10.98
C ASP A 69 -2.92 9.31 11.72
N TYR A 70 -2.20 8.25 11.37
CA TYR A 70 -0.92 7.90 11.98
C TYR A 70 0.13 9.01 11.77
N LEU A 71 0.22 9.57 10.56
CA LEU A 71 1.14 10.66 10.23
C LEU A 71 0.84 11.95 11.01
N SER A 72 -0.42 12.21 11.38
CA SER A 72 -0.79 13.42 12.13
C SER A 72 -0.16 13.50 13.54
N PHE A 73 0.28 12.36 14.08
CA PHE A 73 0.97 12.28 15.38
C PHE A 73 2.50 12.20 15.24
N ARG A 74 3.05 12.32 14.01
CA ARG A 74 4.49 12.13 13.73
C ARG A 74 5.19 13.47 13.46
N ASN A 75 5.92 13.95 14.45
CA ASN A 75 6.72 15.17 14.31
C ASN A 75 8.11 14.93 13.68
N ASP A 76 8.51 13.66 13.55
CA ASP A 76 9.81 13.25 13.00
C ASP A 76 9.79 13.03 11.48
N ILE A 77 8.64 13.17 10.83
CA ILE A 77 8.43 13.07 9.39
C ILE A 77 8.26 14.49 8.82
N ASN A 78 9.20 14.91 7.98
CA ASN A 78 9.09 16.17 7.26
C ASN A 78 8.08 16.02 6.09
N LEU A 79 6.80 15.87 6.43
CA LEU A 79 5.72 15.64 5.48
C LEU A 79 5.28 16.95 4.82
N LEU A 80 5.38 17.03 3.49
CA LEU A 80 4.90 18.15 2.70
C LEU A 80 3.47 17.93 2.21
N SER A 81 3.16 16.73 1.70
CA SER A 81 1.83 16.39 1.21
C SER A 81 1.56 14.90 1.25
N TYR A 82 0.28 14.57 1.39
CA TYR A 82 -0.24 13.21 1.35
C TYR A 82 -1.45 13.14 0.41
N GLU A 83 -1.43 12.19 -0.51
CA GLU A 83 -2.55 11.89 -1.40
C GLU A 83 -2.98 10.44 -1.22
N GLY A 84 -4.12 10.21 -0.59
CA GLY A 84 -4.74 8.89 -0.43
C GLY A 84 -5.58 8.53 -1.65
N TYR A 85 -5.41 7.32 -2.15
CA TYR A 85 -6.18 6.75 -3.26
C TYR A 85 -6.81 5.44 -2.83
N ASP A 86 -8.11 5.29 -3.05
CA ASP A 86 -8.82 4.02 -2.85
C ASP A 86 -9.81 3.76 -3.98
N ILE A 87 -10.08 2.48 -4.26
CA ILE A 87 -11.07 2.08 -5.27
C ILE A 87 -12.50 2.24 -4.78
N SER A 88 -12.72 2.33 -3.47
CA SER A 88 -14.04 2.43 -2.85
C SER A 88 -14.44 3.90 -2.68
N PRO A 89 -15.44 4.40 -3.43
CA PRO A 89 -15.96 5.75 -3.27
C PRO A 89 -16.40 6.03 -1.83
N LYS A 90 -16.94 5.01 -1.16
CA LYS A 90 -17.43 5.11 0.21
C LYS A 90 -16.30 5.40 1.20
N LEU A 91 -15.14 4.71 1.07
CA LEU A 91 -13.98 4.95 1.92
C LEU A 91 -13.36 6.31 1.65
N VAL A 92 -13.29 6.74 0.38
CA VAL A 92 -12.81 8.06 -0.01
C VAL A 92 -13.68 9.16 0.58
N ASN A 93 -15.01 9.01 0.49
CA ASN A 93 -15.94 9.97 1.08
C ASN A 93 -15.78 10.08 2.60
N GLU A 94 -15.67 8.95 3.30
CA GLU A 94 -15.38 8.92 4.74
C GLU A 94 -14.09 9.67 5.07
N CYS A 95 -13.01 9.44 4.32
CA CYS A 95 -11.75 10.17 4.51
C CYS A 95 -11.95 11.69 4.32
N ASN A 96 -12.65 12.10 3.26
CA ASN A 96 -12.90 13.51 2.97
C ASN A 96 -13.81 14.20 4.00
N GLU A 97 -14.72 13.44 4.63
CA GLU A 97 -15.58 13.98 5.70
C GLU A 97 -14.86 14.07 7.04
N ARG A 98 -14.06 13.05 7.39
CA ARG A 98 -13.46 12.89 8.71
C ARG A 98 -12.10 13.57 8.84
N ILE A 99 -11.24 13.52 7.80
CA ILE A 99 -9.85 13.99 7.87
C ILE A 99 -9.75 15.38 7.27
N ARG A 100 -9.37 16.35 8.10
CA ARG A 100 -9.29 17.79 7.73
C ARG A 100 -7.87 18.35 7.77
N PHE A 101 -6.85 17.50 7.64
CA PHE A 101 -5.47 17.96 7.60
C PHE A 101 -5.19 18.72 6.31
N GLY A 102 -4.64 19.94 6.40
CA GLY A 102 -4.37 20.80 5.24
C GLY A 102 -3.41 20.18 4.21
N TRP A 103 -2.58 19.24 4.65
CA TRP A 103 -1.61 18.51 3.84
C TRP A 103 -2.16 17.20 3.23
N ALA A 104 -3.37 16.75 3.59
CA ALA A 104 -3.96 15.50 3.09
C ALA A 104 -5.07 15.76 2.06
N ARG A 105 -5.13 14.90 1.05
CA ARG A 105 -6.19 14.85 0.03
C ARG A 105 -6.55 13.40 -0.24
N PHE A 106 -7.82 13.11 -0.53
CA PHE A 106 -8.29 11.74 -0.82
C PHE A 106 -9.09 11.72 -2.13
N GLN A 107 -8.83 10.70 -2.97
CA GLN A 107 -9.41 10.57 -4.29
C GLN A 107 -9.65 9.11 -4.64
N GLU A 108 -10.65 8.86 -5.47
CA GLU A 108 -10.85 7.53 -6.05
C GLU A 108 -9.74 7.22 -7.06
N GLY A 109 -9.21 6.01 -6.97
CA GLY A 109 -8.19 5.56 -7.90
C GLY A 109 -7.32 4.42 -7.40
N ILE A 110 -6.47 3.95 -8.30
CA ILE A 110 -5.54 2.83 -8.08
C ILE A 110 -4.08 3.27 -8.25
N ARG A 111 -3.83 4.54 -8.49
CA ARG A 111 -2.50 5.10 -8.75
C ARG A 111 -2.52 6.62 -8.52
N PRO A 112 -1.36 7.25 -8.35
CA PRO A 112 -1.27 8.70 -8.31
C PRO A 112 -1.75 9.33 -9.64
N ARG A 113 -2.45 10.46 -9.54
CA ARG A 113 -2.88 11.22 -10.73
C ARG A 113 -1.74 12.06 -11.31
N LYS A 114 -0.85 12.56 -10.47
CA LYS A 114 0.40 13.26 -10.85
C LYS A 114 1.62 12.44 -10.44
N THR A 115 2.80 12.85 -10.88
CA THR A 115 4.05 12.23 -10.42
C THR A 115 4.29 12.58 -8.96
N MET A 116 4.51 11.55 -8.12
CA MET A 116 4.78 11.66 -6.70
C MET A 116 6.15 11.07 -6.37
N PRO A 117 6.90 11.62 -5.41
CA PRO A 117 8.16 11.04 -4.99
C PRO A 117 8.02 9.60 -4.48
N PHE A 118 7.00 9.35 -3.67
CA PHE A 118 6.78 8.06 -3.03
C PHE A 118 5.37 7.54 -3.27
N SER A 119 5.25 6.30 -3.73
CA SER A 119 4.00 5.53 -3.67
C SER A 119 4.12 4.46 -2.59
N VAL A 120 3.15 4.40 -1.68
CA VAL A 120 3.13 3.42 -0.60
C VAL A 120 1.85 2.59 -0.65
N MET A 121 1.92 1.31 -0.26
CA MET A 121 0.79 0.40 -0.19
C MET A 121 0.91 -0.46 1.07
N SER A 122 0.04 -0.22 2.04
CA SER A 122 0.03 -0.97 3.29
C SER A 122 -1.13 -1.96 3.33
N GLY A 123 -0.85 -3.23 3.02
CA GLY A 123 -1.84 -4.31 3.02
C GLY A 123 -2.82 -4.30 1.86
N THR A 124 -2.62 -3.44 0.87
CA THR A 124 -3.52 -3.17 -0.26
C THR A 124 -3.86 -4.44 -1.06
N TYR A 125 -2.88 -5.33 -1.23
CA TYR A 125 -3.01 -6.52 -2.07
C TYR A 125 -3.13 -7.84 -1.29
N ASN A 126 -3.25 -7.78 0.04
CA ASN A 126 -3.32 -8.98 0.87
C ASN A 126 -4.70 -9.67 0.81
N LEU A 127 -5.79 -8.95 0.53
CA LEU A 127 -7.10 -9.56 0.31
C LEU A 127 -7.29 -9.82 -1.18
N ALA A 128 -7.32 -11.11 -1.57
CA ALA A 128 -7.50 -11.52 -2.95
C ALA A 128 -8.97 -11.51 -3.38
N ALA A 129 -9.23 -11.10 -4.62
CA ALA A 129 -10.55 -11.18 -5.24
C ALA A 129 -10.83 -12.54 -5.92
N THR A 130 -9.82 -13.40 -6.03
CA THR A 130 -9.88 -14.72 -6.67
C THR A 130 -9.04 -15.74 -5.93
N LYS A 131 -9.32 -17.02 -6.11
CA LYS A 131 -8.47 -18.14 -5.67
C LYS A 131 -7.35 -18.48 -6.67
N ASP A 132 -7.47 -17.99 -7.89
CA ASP A 132 -6.42 -18.13 -8.89
C ASP A 132 -5.25 -17.21 -8.58
N VAL A 133 -4.16 -17.82 -8.09
CA VAL A 133 -2.92 -17.13 -7.70
C VAL A 133 -2.32 -16.37 -8.88
N PHE A 134 -2.29 -16.98 -10.07
CA PHE A 134 -1.69 -16.36 -11.25
C PHE A 134 -2.49 -15.12 -11.69
N ALA A 135 -3.81 -15.24 -11.74
CA ALA A 135 -4.68 -14.11 -12.08
C ALA A 135 -4.54 -12.96 -11.05
N TRP A 136 -4.40 -13.31 -9.75
CA TRP A 136 -4.21 -12.31 -8.70
C TRP A 136 -2.86 -11.60 -8.78
N GLU A 137 -1.77 -12.34 -8.98
CA GLU A 137 -0.43 -11.77 -9.16
C GLU A 137 -0.36 -10.85 -10.39
N ASN A 138 -0.95 -11.25 -11.51
CA ASN A 138 -1.05 -10.39 -12.70
C ASN A 138 -1.79 -9.09 -12.39
N TYR A 139 -2.89 -9.15 -11.64
CA TYR A 139 -3.61 -7.95 -11.20
C TYR A 139 -2.72 -7.04 -10.34
N ILE A 140 -2.00 -7.61 -9.36
CA ILE A 140 -1.06 -6.86 -8.50
C ILE A 140 -0.03 -6.15 -9.37
N PHE A 141 0.67 -6.86 -10.25
CA PHE A 141 1.74 -6.28 -11.05
C PHE A 141 1.24 -5.23 -12.05
N GLU A 142 0.05 -5.37 -12.60
CA GLU A 142 -0.57 -4.33 -13.41
C GLU A 142 -0.89 -3.05 -12.60
N CYS A 143 -1.33 -3.19 -11.36
CA CYS A 143 -1.51 -2.06 -10.45
C CYS A 143 -0.17 -1.40 -10.10
N LEU A 144 0.85 -2.22 -9.75
CA LEU A 144 2.20 -1.71 -9.44
C LEU A 144 2.84 -0.99 -10.63
N LYS A 145 2.70 -1.48 -11.87
CA LYS A 145 3.17 -0.79 -13.08
C LYS A 145 2.55 0.59 -13.23
N LYS A 146 1.24 0.70 -12.98
CA LYS A 146 0.53 1.99 -13.05
C LYS A 146 0.99 2.95 -11.97
N CYS A 147 1.25 2.47 -10.75
CA CYS A 147 1.81 3.28 -9.68
C CYS A 147 3.24 3.71 -10.01
N TRP A 148 4.07 2.77 -10.47
CA TRP A 148 5.46 3.04 -10.81
C TRP A 148 5.62 4.12 -11.89
N SER A 149 4.75 4.12 -12.91
CA SER A 149 4.76 5.14 -13.97
C SER A 149 4.53 6.57 -13.46
N LYS A 150 4.10 6.72 -12.21
CA LYS A 150 3.83 7.98 -11.51
C LYS A 150 4.66 8.14 -10.22
N THR A 151 5.72 7.33 -10.06
CA THR A 151 6.60 7.35 -8.88
C THR A 151 8.00 7.76 -9.29
N SER A 152 8.53 8.84 -8.71
CA SER A 152 9.84 9.36 -9.13
C SER A 152 11.00 8.89 -8.24
N LYS A 153 10.77 8.51 -6.98
CA LYS A 153 11.84 8.07 -6.06
C LYS A 153 11.73 6.60 -5.68
N ALA A 154 10.64 6.21 -5.01
CA ALA A 154 10.48 4.83 -4.59
C ALA A 154 9.02 4.42 -4.42
N MET A 155 8.77 3.13 -4.63
CA MET A 155 7.52 2.46 -4.34
C MET A 155 7.75 1.46 -3.21
N VAL A 156 7.01 1.61 -2.10
CA VAL A 156 7.17 0.77 -0.91
C VAL A 156 5.85 0.10 -0.58
N PHE A 157 5.83 -1.23 -0.59
CA PHE A 157 4.61 -1.99 -0.33
C PHE A 157 4.90 -3.25 0.49
N ASN A 158 3.90 -3.75 1.21
CA ASN A 158 4.03 -5.00 1.92
C ASN A 158 3.07 -6.08 1.40
N LEU A 159 3.51 -7.32 1.53
CA LEU A 159 2.70 -8.51 1.27
C LEU A 159 2.91 -9.52 2.40
N GLN A 160 1.89 -10.32 2.66
CA GLN A 160 2.11 -11.57 3.40
C GLN A 160 2.86 -12.55 2.52
N ILE A 161 3.75 -13.34 3.12
CA ILE A 161 4.64 -14.25 2.40
C ILE A 161 4.49 -15.69 2.88
N ALA A 162 4.77 -16.64 1.98
CA ALA A 162 4.91 -18.06 2.23
C ALA A 162 5.99 -18.64 1.31
N ASP A 163 6.38 -19.91 1.54
CA ASP A 163 7.36 -20.62 0.70
C ASP A 163 6.89 -20.77 -0.75
N ARG A 164 5.57 -20.91 -0.95
CA ARG A 164 4.91 -20.93 -2.26
C ARG A 164 3.73 -19.98 -2.25
N ALA A 165 3.52 -19.29 -3.36
CA ALA A 165 2.39 -18.39 -3.50
C ALA A 165 1.05 -19.15 -3.36
N LYS A 166 0.13 -18.61 -2.56
CA LYS A 166 -1.19 -19.20 -2.31
C LYS A 166 -2.23 -18.16 -1.91
N VAL A 167 -3.49 -18.51 -2.08
CA VAL A 167 -4.63 -17.79 -1.50
C VAL A 167 -5.33 -18.71 -0.50
N SER A 168 -5.44 -18.26 0.75
CA SER A 168 -6.10 -19.01 1.82
C SER A 168 -7.62 -19.10 1.60
N GLU A 169 -8.31 -19.94 2.39
CA GLU A 169 -9.77 -20.04 2.37
C GLU A 169 -10.44 -18.69 2.67
N SER A 170 -9.86 -17.90 3.57
CA SER A 170 -10.32 -16.54 3.91
C SER A 170 -9.92 -15.47 2.88
N ASN A 171 -9.47 -15.87 1.69
CA ASN A 171 -9.01 -14.99 0.61
C ASN A 171 -7.77 -14.13 0.93
N ILE A 172 -6.95 -14.53 1.90
CA ILE A 172 -5.67 -13.87 2.12
C ILE A 172 -4.64 -14.43 1.14
N TYR A 173 -4.03 -13.53 0.37
CA TYR A 173 -2.92 -13.86 -0.52
C TYR A 173 -1.61 -13.87 0.24
N PHE A 174 -0.82 -14.91 0.01
CA PHE A 174 0.55 -15.06 0.47
C PHE A 174 1.45 -15.17 -0.75
N ALA A 175 2.39 -14.25 -0.86
CA ALA A 175 3.33 -14.18 -1.98
C ALA A 175 4.52 -15.13 -1.78
N GLU A 176 5.08 -15.61 -2.87
CA GLU A 176 6.41 -16.21 -2.88
C GLU A 176 7.45 -15.09 -2.99
N LYS A 177 8.21 -14.90 -1.90
CA LYS A 177 9.12 -13.75 -1.75
C LYS A 177 10.08 -13.56 -2.92
N ASN A 178 10.77 -14.63 -3.34
CA ASN A 178 11.81 -14.52 -4.38
C ASN A 178 11.21 -14.11 -5.73
N LYS A 179 10.06 -14.68 -6.08
CA LYS A 179 9.32 -14.32 -7.30
C LYS A 179 8.94 -12.84 -7.33
N ILE A 180 8.49 -12.28 -6.19
CA ILE A 180 8.18 -10.85 -6.09
C ILE A 180 9.44 -10.00 -6.30
N ILE A 181 10.57 -10.36 -5.66
CA ILE A 181 11.84 -9.65 -5.83
C ILE A 181 12.27 -9.65 -7.29
N GLU A 182 12.36 -10.83 -7.90
CA GLU A 182 12.81 -11.00 -9.30
C GLU A 182 11.94 -10.19 -10.26
N THR A 183 10.62 -10.27 -10.08
CA THR A 183 9.67 -9.54 -10.91
C THR A 183 9.80 -8.02 -10.72
N CYS A 184 9.95 -7.55 -9.48
CA CYS A 184 10.13 -6.11 -9.19
C CYS A 184 11.46 -5.59 -9.77
N VAL A 185 12.56 -6.35 -9.64
CA VAL A 185 13.86 -5.98 -10.21
C VAL A 185 13.78 -5.88 -11.73
N ALA A 186 13.13 -6.84 -12.37
CA ALA A 186 12.98 -6.88 -13.83
C ALA A 186 12.11 -5.72 -14.35
N LEU A 187 10.98 -5.43 -13.70
CA LEU A 187 10.00 -4.47 -14.19
C LEU A 187 10.27 -3.02 -13.76
N PHE A 188 10.84 -2.81 -12.58
CA PHE A 188 10.87 -1.49 -11.96
C PHE A 188 12.28 -1.02 -11.62
N GLY A 189 13.06 -1.83 -10.90
CA GLY A 189 14.41 -1.45 -10.51
C GLY A 189 14.91 -2.14 -9.25
N PRO A 190 16.04 -1.67 -8.69
CA PRO A 190 16.62 -2.24 -7.48
C PRO A 190 15.57 -2.38 -6.38
N THR A 191 15.45 -3.60 -5.83
CA THR A 191 14.42 -3.94 -4.85
C THR A 191 15.08 -4.51 -3.60
N ARG A 192 14.78 -3.91 -2.44
CA ARG A 192 15.15 -4.41 -1.13
C ARG A 192 13.93 -5.03 -0.46
N VAL A 193 14.19 -6.01 0.41
CA VAL A 193 13.17 -6.62 1.25
C VAL A 193 13.50 -6.39 2.71
N ILE A 194 12.52 -5.96 3.46
CA ILE A 194 12.63 -5.67 4.88
C ILE A 194 11.71 -6.63 5.64
N PHE A 195 12.24 -7.25 6.68
CA PHE A 195 11.51 -8.09 7.61
C PHE A 195 11.47 -7.45 8.98
N ASP A 196 10.45 -7.79 9.75
CA ASP A 196 10.33 -7.41 11.13
C ASP A 196 9.94 -8.65 11.97
N LYS A 197 10.58 -8.83 13.13
CA LYS A 197 10.36 -9.98 14.01
C LYS A 197 8.92 -10.08 14.54
N ASP A 198 8.26 -8.93 14.67
CA ASP A 198 6.88 -8.84 15.17
C ASP A 198 5.84 -9.02 14.05
N LEU A 199 6.31 -9.14 12.80
CA LEU A 199 5.52 -9.44 11.60
C LEU A 199 6.14 -10.62 10.80
N PRO A 200 6.24 -11.82 11.38
CA PRO A 200 7.05 -12.91 10.81
C PRO A 200 6.57 -13.40 9.43
N ASN A 201 5.30 -13.20 9.11
CA ASN A 201 4.73 -13.60 7.82
C ASN A 201 4.54 -12.42 6.86
N ASP A 202 5.17 -11.29 7.12
CA ASP A 202 5.12 -10.11 6.26
C ASP A 202 6.50 -9.80 5.69
N ALA A 203 6.53 -9.31 4.44
CA ALA A 203 7.70 -8.69 3.84
C ALA A 203 7.32 -7.32 3.30
N THR A 204 8.15 -6.31 3.56
CA THR A 204 8.05 -5.01 2.94
C THR A 204 9.07 -4.90 1.82
N PHE A 205 8.59 -4.60 0.62
CA PHE A 205 9.37 -4.44 -0.59
C PHE A 205 9.58 -2.95 -0.85
N SER A 206 10.85 -2.55 -0.99
CA SER A 206 11.25 -1.18 -1.30
C SER A 206 11.91 -1.16 -2.68
N VAL A 207 11.16 -0.71 -3.69
CA VAL A 207 11.61 -0.58 -5.09
C VAL A 207 12.09 0.84 -5.28
N ILE A 208 13.36 1.00 -5.70
CA ILE A 208 14.03 2.31 -5.80
C ILE A 208 14.24 2.66 -7.27
N ASN A 209 13.98 3.92 -7.63
CA ASN A 209 14.27 4.40 -8.98
C ASN A 209 15.78 4.33 -9.25
N ARG A 210 16.16 3.76 -10.38
CA ARG A 210 17.57 3.55 -10.78
C ARG A 210 18.38 4.83 -10.76
N ASN A 211 17.76 5.95 -11.12
CA ASN A 211 18.44 7.27 -11.15
C ASN A 211 18.89 7.75 -9.76
N LEU A 212 18.36 7.17 -8.67
CA LEU A 212 18.77 7.49 -7.29
C LEU A 212 19.91 6.62 -6.78
N VAL A 213 20.23 5.53 -7.46
CA VAL A 213 21.30 4.59 -7.06
C VAL A 213 22.65 5.04 -7.66
N SER A 214 22.59 5.86 -8.70
CA SER A 214 23.76 6.35 -9.45
C SER A 214 24.26 7.73 -8.95
N SER A 215 23.62 8.29 -7.94
CA SER A 215 23.95 9.57 -7.26
C SER A 215 24.34 9.34 -5.80
#